data_2d6ae981706d970bd0e3557068723215
#
_entry.id   2d6ae981706d970bd0e3557068723215
#
_cell.length_a   1.000
_cell.length_b   1.000
_cell.length_c   1.000
_cell.angle_alpha   90.00
_cell.angle_beta   90.00
_cell.angle_gamma   90.00
#
_symmetry.space_group_name_H-M   'P 1'
#
loop_
_entity.id
_entity.type
_entity.pdbx_description
1 polymer ?
#
loop_
_entity_poly.entity_id
_entity_poly.type
_entity_poly.pdbx_seq_one_letter_code
_entity_poly.pdbx_strand_id
1 'polypeptide(L)'
;IIYYILDECFAICKDYELLFSRTNPKSELYQLNHQDKTKPIKISKELAKVINIGLEYSKLSNGTFDITVGQLIDLWDFKADTPKLPETSAIAGALTSIGYRGITLNDSTISFSNPNTIIDLGAVAKGYIADKIKEYLIEQGVDSAIINLGGNVLCVGKKNSDDFTIGITDPKGSSDILKLKINDQSVVTSGIYQRYFE
;
A
#
# COMPACT_ATOMS: atom_id res chain seq x y z
N ILE A 1 4.32 9.40 28.62
CA ILE A 1 5.31 9.21 27.53
C ILE A 1 4.78 8.17 26.54
N ILE A 2 4.51 6.91 26.93
CA ILE A 2 4.09 5.83 26.02
C ILE A 2 2.83 6.21 25.22
N TYR A 3 1.79 6.73 25.86
CA TYR A 3 0.56 7.14 25.17
C TYR A 3 0.83 8.21 24.11
N TYR A 4 1.67 9.17 24.40
CA TYR A 4 2.07 10.20 23.43
C TYR A 4 2.76 9.59 22.20
N ILE A 5 3.68 8.66 22.40
CA ILE A 5 4.36 7.96 21.30
C ILE A 5 3.36 7.18 20.42
N LEU A 6 2.38 6.51 21.05
CA LEU A 6 1.34 5.80 20.31
C LEU A 6 0.41 6.75 19.54
N ASP A 7 0.02 7.86 20.15
CA ASP A 7 -0.82 8.88 19.49
C ASP A 7 -0.11 9.46 18.25
N GLU A 8 1.20 9.71 18.33
CA GLU A 8 2.00 10.14 17.19
C GLU A 8 2.11 9.06 16.10
N CYS A 9 2.25 7.77 16.45
CA CYS A 9 2.19 6.69 15.46
C CYS A 9 0.86 6.68 14.71
N PHE A 10 -0.28 6.92 15.40
CA PHE A 10 -1.58 7.06 14.75
C PHE A 10 -1.70 8.33 13.92
N ALA A 11 -1.09 9.43 14.34
CA ALA A 11 -1.03 10.67 13.57
C ALA A 11 -0.25 10.45 12.26
N ILE A 12 0.91 9.79 12.30
CA ILE A 12 1.68 9.38 11.13
C ILE A 12 0.81 8.58 10.15
N CYS A 13 0.03 7.59 10.63
CA CYS A 13 -0.87 6.83 9.77
C CYS A 13 -1.91 7.73 9.07
N LYS A 14 -2.51 8.69 9.79
CA LYS A 14 -3.50 9.62 9.23
C LYS A 14 -2.90 10.58 8.21
N ASP A 15 -1.71 11.09 8.48
CA ASP A 15 -1.02 11.99 7.56
C ASP A 15 -0.69 11.29 6.25
N TYR A 16 -0.21 10.05 6.31
CA TYR A 16 0.05 9.26 5.11
C TYR A 16 -1.22 8.76 4.41
N GLU A 17 -2.34 8.57 5.12
CA GLU A 17 -3.64 8.34 4.49
C GLU A 17 -4.03 9.55 3.60
N LEU A 18 -3.79 10.78 4.07
CA LEU A 18 -4.03 12.00 3.30
C LEU A 18 -3.09 12.15 2.09
N LEU A 19 -1.99 11.42 2.04
CA LEU A 19 -1.10 11.39 0.87
C LEU A 19 -1.44 10.24 -0.09
N PHE A 20 -1.69 9.04 0.41
CA PHE A 20 -1.65 7.81 -0.39
C PHE A 20 -3.00 7.13 -0.59
N SER A 21 -4.07 7.59 0.03
CA SER A 21 -5.38 6.96 -0.14
C SER A 21 -5.95 7.23 -1.53
N ARG A 22 -6.31 6.15 -2.25
CA ARG A 22 -6.99 6.25 -3.54
C ARG A 22 -8.49 6.58 -3.38
N THR A 23 -9.08 6.32 -2.21
CA THR A 23 -10.52 6.42 -1.96
C THR A 23 -10.93 7.61 -1.09
N ASN A 24 -10.00 8.26 -0.40
CA ASN A 24 -10.29 9.45 0.41
C ASN A 24 -10.21 10.71 -0.46
N PRO A 25 -11.33 11.43 -0.70
CA PRO A 25 -11.33 12.62 -1.56
C PRO A 25 -10.39 13.75 -1.12
N LYS A 26 -9.98 13.75 0.15
CA LYS A 26 -9.04 14.75 0.70
C LYS A 26 -7.58 14.38 0.47
N SER A 27 -7.28 13.18 0.02
CA SER A 27 -5.91 12.73 -0.17
C SER A 27 -5.32 13.24 -1.48
N GLU A 28 -4.01 13.44 -1.49
CA GLU A 28 -3.27 13.91 -2.67
C GLU A 28 -3.36 12.90 -3.82
N LEU A 29 -3.24 11.59 -3.55
CA LEU A 29 -3.37 10.55 -4.57
C LEU A 29 -4.76 10.52 -5.19
N TYR A 30 -5.82 10.69 -4.40
CA TYR A 30 -7.18 10.79 -4.94
C TYR A 30 -7.29 11.99 -5.89
N GLN A 31 -6.80 13.15 -5.49
CA GLN A 31 -6.83 14.37 -6.31
C GLN A 31 -6.01 14.19 -7.60
N LEU A 32 -4.82 13.58 -7.51
CA LEU A 32 -4.01 13.23 -8.67
C LEU A 32 -4.79 12.34 -9.65
N ASN A 33 -5.48 11.33 -9.15
CA ASN A 33 -6.23 10.40 -9.97
C ASN A 33 -7.46 11.01 -10.67
N HIS A 34 -8.05 12.07 -10.10
CA HIS A 34 -9.33 12.65 -10.54
C HIS A 34 -9.22 14.02 -11.21
N GLN A 35 -8.00 14.53 -11.41
CA GLN A 35 -7.79 15.80 -12.14
C GLN A 35 -7.45 15.57 -13.62
N ASP A 36 -7.32 16.65 -14.39
CA ASP A 36 -6.84 16.60 -15.76
C ASP A 36 -5.38 16.13 -15.83
N LYS A 37 -5.14 14.98 -16.41
CA LYS A 37 -3.84 14.33 -16.57
C LYS A 37 -3.25 14.50 -17.98
N THR A 38 -3.82 15.38 -18.81
CA THR A 38 -3.27 15.69 -20.15
C THR A 38 -2.01 16.54 -20.10
N LYS A 39 -1.71 17.14 -18.94
CA LYS A 39 -0.53 17.97 -18.69
C LYS A 39 0.29 17.41 -17.53
N PRO A 40 1.60 17.75 -17.45
CA PRO A 40 2.41 17.43 -16.29
C PRO A 40 1.82 18.03 -15.00
N ILE A 41 1.80 17.24 -13.94
CA ILE A 41 1.22 17.60 -12.65
C ILE A 41 2.32 17.61 -11.60
N LYS A 42 2.37 18.68 -10.79
CA LYS A 42 3.26 18.74 -9.64
C LYS A 42 2.60 18.05 -8.44
N ILE A 43 3.35 17.18 -7.80
CA ILE A 43 2.94 16.43 -6.60
C ILE A 43 3.94 16.65 -5.47
N SER A 44 3.57 16.26 -4.25
CA SER A 44 4.49 16.30 -3.11
C SER A 44 5.69 15.36 -3.35
N LYS A 45 6.82 15.68 -2.72
CA LYS A 45 8.02 14.84 -2.79
C LYS A 45 7.75 13.45 -2.21
N GLU A 46 6.93 13.39 -1.17
CA GLU A 46 6.60 12.15 -0.48
C GLU A 46 5.73 11.23 -1.34
N LEU A 47 4.71 11.77 -2.01
CA LEU A 47 3.90 11.00 -2.97
C LEU A 47 4.76 10.55 -4.16
N ALA A 48 5.61 11.43 -4.69
CA ALA A 48 6.54 11.09 -5.77
C ALA A 48 7.47 9.93 -5.39
N LYS A 49 8.00 9.93 -4.16
CA LYS A 49 8.87 8.87 -3.66
C LYS A 49 8.17 7.51 -3.64
N VAL A 50 6.94 7.44 -3.13
CA VAL A 50 6.19 6.17 -3.06
C VAL A 50 5.73 5.71 -4.44
N ILE A 51 5.34 6.63 -5.33
CA ILE A 51 5.07 6.29 -6.73
C ILE A 51 6.34 5.72 -7.39
N ASN A 52 7.50 6.34 -7.18
CA ASN A 52 8.76 5.83 -7.74
C ASN A 52 9.07 4.41 -7.27
N ILE A 53 8.92 4.12 -5.97
CA ILE A 53 9.06 2.76 -5.43
C ILE A 53 8.13 1.79 -6.17
N GLY A 54 6.86 2.17 -6.35
CA GLY A 54 5.89 1.36 -7.08
C GLY A 54 6.29 1.12 -8.54
N LEU A 55 6.79 2.13 -9.23
CA LEU A 55 7.31 2.02 -10.62
C LEU A 55 8.54 1.11 -10.72
N GLU A 56 9.46 1.18 -9.75
CA GLU A 56 10.62 0.30 -9.67
C GLU A 56 10.20 -1.17 -9.54
N TYR A 57 9.26 -1.49 -8.67
CA TYR A 57 8.72 -2.85 -8.53
C TYR A 57 7.93 -3.29 -9.77
N SER A 58 7.19 -2.37 -10.41
CA SER A 58 6.53 -2.65 -11.68
C SER A 58 7.53 -3.03 -12.77
N LYS A 59 8.66 -2.34 -12.82
CA LYS A 59 9.76 -2.64 -13.74
C LYS A 59 10.46 -3.96 -13.40
N LEU A 60 10.80 -4.19 -12.14
CA LEU A 60 11.46 -5.42 -11.66
C LEU A 60 10.64 -6.68 -11.95
N SER A 61 9.31 -6.58 -11.84
CA SER A 61 8.38 -7.68 -12.11
C SER A 61 7.99 -7.81 -13.57
N ASN A 62 8.56 -6.99 -14.48
CA ASN A 62 8.16 -6.91 -15.88
C ASN A 62 6.65 -6.63 -16.07
N GLY A 63 6.04 -5.90 -15.14
CA GLY A 63 4.63 -5.50 -15.20
C GLY A 63 3.65 -6.53 -14.63
N THR A 64 4.10 -7.63 -14.03
CA THR A 64 3.22 -8.52 -13.26
C THR A 64 2.71 -7.85 -11.98
N PHE A 65 3.49 -6.97 -11.41
CA PHE A 65 3.05 -5.96 -10.45
C PHE A 65 2.95 -4.63 -11.19
N ASP A 66 1.82 -3.95 -11.10
CA ASP A 66 1.61 -2.66 -11.75
C ASP A 66 0.76 -1.75 -10.87
N ILE A 67 1.28 -0.58 -10.54
CA ILE A 67 0.55 0.40 -9.70
C ILE A 67 -0.55 1.13 -10.44
N THR A 68 -0.73 0.92 -11.74
CA THR A 68 -1.74 1.59 -12.56
C THR A 68 -3.06 0.80 -12.65
N VAL A 69 -3.23 -0.24 -11.83
CA VAL A 69 -4.39 -1.14 -11.82
C VAL A 69 -5.64 -0.56 -11.14
N GLY A 70 -5.61 0.68 -10.68
CA GLY A 70 -6.69 1.26 -9.87
C GLY A 70 -8.06 1.17 -10.53
N GLN A 71 -8.18 1.44 -11.83
CA GLN A 71 -9.43 1.34 -12.56
C GLN A 71 -9.95 -0.10 -12.63
N LEU A 72 -9.05 -1.08 -12.76
CA LEU A 72 -9.41 -2.49 -12.74
C LEU A 72 -9.92 -2.92 -11.35
N ILE A 73 -9.26 -2.47 -10.27
CA ILE A 73 -9.68 -2.77 -8.89
C ILE A 73 -11.10 -2.26 -8.62
N ASP A 74 -11.45 -1.08 -9.14
CA ASP A 74 -12.78 -0.49 -8.94
C ASP A 74 -13.90 -1.33 -9.53
N LEU A 75 -13.65 -2.12 -10.58
CA LEU A 75 -14.65 -2.97 -11.20
C LEU A 75 -15.10 -4.13 -10.29
N TRP A 76 -14.24 -4.61 -9.39
CA TRP A 76 -14.61 -5.70 -8.49
C TRP A 76 -15.39 -5.25 -7.27
N ASP A 77 -15.34 -3.99 -6.88
CA ASP A 77 -16.05 -3.39 -5.76
C ASP A 77 -16.36 -4.35 -4.59
N PHE A 78 -15.30 -4.90 -3.99
CA PHE A 78 -15.39 -5.85 -2.87
C PHE A 78 -16.09 -5.29 -1.62
N LYS A 79 -16.44 -4.00 -1.62
CA LYS A 79 -17.16 -3.34 -0.53
C LYS A 79 -18.66 -3.18 -0.82
N ALA A 80 -19.13 -3.52 -2.02
CA ALA A 80 -20.53 -3.48 -2.35
C ALA A 80 -21.33 -4.46 -1.49
N ASP A 81 -22.57 -4.12 -1.16
CA ASP A 81 -23.48 -5.02 -0.43
C ASP A 81 -23.76 -6.32 -1.22
N THR A 82 -23.73 -6.23 -2.53
CA THR A 82 -23.87 -7.37 -3.45
C THR A 82 -22.80 -7.30 -4.53
N PRO A 83 -21.56 -7.77 -4.26
CA PRO A 83 -20.49 -7.80 -5.25
C PRO A 83 -20.90 -8.64 -6.49
N LYS A 84 -20.48 -8.21 -7.66
CA LYS A 84 -20.74 -8.91 -8.93
C LYS A 84 -19.46 -9.04 -9.74
N LEU A 85 -19.37 -10.13 -10.50
CA LEU A 85 -18.29 -10.27 -11.48
C LEU A 85 -18.44 -9.16 -12.54
N PRO A 86 -17.37 -8.42 -12.82
CA PRO A 86 -17.38 -7.41 -13.88
C PRO A 86 -17.63 -8.04 -15.25
N GLU A 87 -18.33 -7.31 -16.11
CA GLU A 87 -18.49 -7.69 -17.51
C GLU A 87 -17.14 -7.72 -18.24
N THR A 88 -16.95 -8.68 -19.12
CA THR A 88 -15.70 -8.87 -19.90
C THR A 88 -15.33 -7.60 -20.67
N SER A 89 -16.31 -6.89 -21.21
CA SER A 89 -16.12 -5.62 -21.93
C SER A 89 -15.60 -4.51 -21.03
N ALA A 90 -16.09 -4.44 -19.77
CA ALA A 90 -15.62 -3.47 -18.77
C ALA A 90 -14.17 -3.76 -18.37
N ILE A 91 -13.83 -5.04 -18.18
CA ILE A 91 -12.45 -5.47 -17.91
C ILE A 91 -11.54 -5.08 -19.08
N ALA A 92 -11.93 -5.39 -20.33
CA ALA A 92 -11.16 -5.04 -21.51
C ALA A 92 -10.97 -3.52 -21.63
N GLY A 93 -11.97 -2.73 -21.31
CA GLY A 93 -11.89 -1.27 -21.26
C GLY A 93 -10.88 -0.77 -20.23
N ALA A 94 -10.95 -1.28 -18.98
CA ALA A 94 -10.02 -0.89 -17.93
C ALA A 94 -8.57 -1.25 -18.27
N LEU A 95 -8.33 -2.39 -18.89
CA LEU A 95 -6.98 -2.82 -19.29
C LEU A 95 -6.30 -1.85 -20.26
N THR A 96 -7.04 -1.06 -21.02
CA THR A 96 -6.46 -0.05 -21.94
C THR A 96 -5.78 1.11 -21.21
N SER A 97 -6.09 1.33 -19.95
CA SER A 97 -5.52 2.41 -19.11
C SER A 97 -4.40 1.93 -18.19
N ILE A 98 -4.10 0.61 -18.19
CA ILE A 98 -3.07 0.01 -17.35
C ILE A 98 -1.76 -0.04 -18.12
N GLY A 99 -0.67 0.28 -17.45
CA GLY A 99 0.67 0.20 -17.97
C GLY A 99 1.61 1.21 -17.33
N TYR A 100 2.41 0.78 -16.38
CA TYR A 100 3.36 1.61 -15.65
C TYR A 100 4.34 2.37 -16.55
N ARG A 101 4.63 1.84 -17.77
CA ARG A 101 5.49 2.50 -18.75
C ARG A 101 4.89 3.79 -19.29
N GLY A 102 3.58 3.98 -19.13
CA GLY A 102 2.88 5.21 -19.48
C GLY A 102 3.05 6.35 -18.46
N ILE A 103 3.73 6.10 -17.34
CA ILE A 103 4.03 7.12 -16.33
C ILE A 103 5.47 7.59 -16.50
N THR A 104 5.65 8.89 -16.56
CA THR A 104 6.96 9.56 -16.45
C THR A 104 6.98 10.38 -15.19
N LEU A 105 7.95 10.13 -14.32
CA LEU A 105 8.16 10.86 -13.08
C LEU A 105 9.54 11.52 -13.11
N ASN A 106 9.57 12.85 -13.05
CA ASN A 106 10.78 13.65 -12.98
C ASN A 106 10.74 14.49 -11.70
N ASP A 107 11.55 14.10 -10.70
CA ASP A 107 11.52 14.68 -9.37
C ASP A 107 10.09 14.62 -8.77
N SER A 108 9.41 15.74 -8.65
CA SER A 108 8.03 15.83 -8.13
C SER A 108 7.02 16.22 -9.22
N THR A 109 7.33 15.96 -10.49
CA THR A 109 6.43 16.22 -11.61
C THR A 109 6.10 14.92 -12.32
N ILE A 110 4.83 14.57 -12.34
CA ILE A 110 4.32 13.33 -12.95
C ILE A 110 3.57 13.65 -14.25
N SER A 111 3.75 12.80 -15.25
CA SER A 111 3.05 12.87 -16.53
C SER A 111 2.51 11.49 -16.91
N PHE A 112 1.39 11.48 -17.62
CA PHE A 112 0.70 10.26 -18.04
C PHE A 112 0.57 10.23 -19.56
N SER A 113 0.90 9.09 -20.19
CA SER A 113 0.61 8.88 -21.62
C SER A 113 -0.87 8.59 -21.88
N ASN A 114 -1.59 8.09 -20.88
CA ASN A 114 -3.02 7.88 -20.91
C ASN A 114 -3.68 8.63 -19.73
N PRO A 115 -4.54 9.64 -19.98
CA PRO A 115 -5.17 10.41 -18.90
C PRO A 115 -6.16 9.61 -18.06
N ASN A 116 -6.59 8.44 -18.52
CA ASN A 116 -7.50 7.56 -17.77
C ASN A 116 -6.78 6.63 -16.78
N THR A 117 -5.45 6.63 -16.75
CA THR A 117 -4.67 5.84 -15.80
C THR A 117 -5.01 6.22 -14.36
N ILE A 118 -5.30 5.23 -13.51
CA ILE A 118 -5.56 5.39 -12.08
C ILE A 118 -4.48 4.65 -11.29
N ILE A 119 -3.75 5.38 -10.45
CA ILE A 119 -2.70 4.82 -9.59
C ILE A 119 -3.34 4.26 -8.32
N ASP A 120 -2.92 3.05 -7.94
CA ASP A 120 -3.18 2.44 -6.63
C ASP A 120 -1.85 2.11 -5.94
N LEU A 121 -1.68 2.61 -4.72
CA LEU A 121 -0.47 2.41 -3.90
C LEU A 121 -0.71 1.41 -2.75
N GLY A 122 -1.86 0.75 -2.69
CA GLY A 122 -2.24 -0.13 -1.59
C GLY A 122 -1.26 -1.27 -1.30
N ALA A 123 -0.54 -1.74 -2.31
CA ALA A 123 0.47 -2.78 -2.14
C ALA A 123 1.84 -2.25 -1.66
N VAL A 124 2.10 -0.94 -1.72
CA VAL A 124 3.37 -0.31 -1.33
C VAL A 124 3.22 0.53 -0.05
N ALA A 125 2.12 1.27 0.06
CA ALA A 125 1.92 2.30 1.09
C ALA A 125 2.03 1.75 2.53
N LYS A 126 1.47 0.57 2.83
CA LYS A 126 1.52 0.01 4.19
C LYS A 126 2.94 -0.28 4.66
N GLY A 127 3.78 -0.86 3.79
CA GLY A 127 5.18 -1.10 4.09
C GLY A 127 5.93 0.21 4.34
N TYR A 128 5.72 1.20 3.47
CA TYR A 128 6.33 2.51 3.60
C TYR A 128 5.93 3.22 4.91
N ILE A 129 4.65 3.20 5.27
CA ILE A 129 4.15 3.78 6.53
C ILE A 129 4.74 3.05 7.74
N ALA A 130 4.84 1.71 7.69
CA ALA A 130 5.46 0.93 8.76
C ALA A 130 6.93 1.32 8.97
N ASP A 131 7.68 1.56 7.89
CA ASP A 131 9.06 2.04 7.97
C ASP A 131 9.14 3.45 8.61
N LYS A 132 8.20 4.34 8.28
CA LYS A 132 8.14 5.68 8.89
C LYS A 132 7.80 5.65 10.38
N ILE A 133 6.89 4.77 10.78
CA ILE A 133 6.60 4.54 12.21
C ILE A 133 7.83 3.95 12.91
N LYS A 134 8.54 3.01 12.28
CA LYS A 134 9.79 2.45 12.82
C LYS A 134 10.84 3.54 13.02
N GLU A 135 11.08 4.39 11.99
CA GLU A 135 12.01 5.52 12.09
C GLU A 135 11.66 6.40 13.31
N TYR A 136 10.40 6.79 13.44
CA TYR A 136 9.93 7.59 14.58
C TYR A 136 10.12 6.88 15.92
N LEU A 137 9.76 5.60 16.05
CA LEU A 137 9.94 4.84 17.28
C LEU A 137 11.40 4.78 17.73
N ILE A 138 12.32 4.54 16.79
CA ILE A 138 13.77 4.53 17.06
C ILE A 138 14.24 5.90 17.55
N GLU A 139 13.80 6.99 16.93
CA GLU A 139 14.10 8.37 17.36
C GLU A 139 13.57 8.66 18.78
N GLN A 140 12.47 8.03 19.19
CA GLN A 140 11.93 8.13 20.55
C GLN A 140 12.61 7.18 21.56
N GLY A 141 13.65 6.44 21.15
CA GLY A 141 14.37 5.49 22.00
C GLY A 141 13.63 4.17 22.22
N VAL A 142 12.66 3.83 21.36
CA VAL A 142 11.98 2.53 21.39
C VAL A 142 12.75 1.54 20.52
N ASP A 143 13.37 0.56 21.16
CA ASP A 143 14.22 -0.45 20.52
C ASP A 143 13.53 -1.80 20.31
N SER A 144 12.27 -1.93 20.76
CA SER A 144 11.50 -3.16 20.64
C SER A 144 10.00 -2.86 20.45
N ALA A 145 9.47 -3.20 19.28
CA ALA A 145 8.06 -3.00 18.96
C ALA A 145 7.56 -3.96 17.86
N ILE A 146 6.24 -4.12 17.79
CA ILE A 146 5.54 -4.73 16.65
C ILE A 146 4.60 -3.69 16.06
N ILE A 147 4.76 -3.41 14.78
CA ILE A 147 3.88 -2.55 13.99
C ILE A 147 3.05 -3.48 13.10
N ASN A 148 1.71 -3.45 13.25
CA ASN A 148 0.80 -4.23 12.42
C ASN A 148 -0.20 -3.33 11.70
N LEU A 149 -0.04 -3.18 10.41
CA LEU A 149 -0.90 -2.39 9.53
C LEU A 149 -1.75 -3.32 8.64
N GLY A 150 -2.75 -3.96 9.26
CA GLY A 150 -3.69 -4.82 8.54
C GLY A 150 -3.01 -6.02 7.87
N GLY A 151 -2.17 -6.75 8.62
CA GLY A 151 -1.45 -7.93 8.15
C GLY A 151 -0.08 -7.64 7.52
N ASN A 152 0.30 -6.36 7.39
CA ASN A 152 1.69 -5.97 7.19
C ASN A 152 2.33 -5.83 8.57
N VAL A 153 3.09 -6.82 9.01
CA VAL A 153 3.73 -6.86 10.32
C VAL A 153 5.21 -6.54 10.18
N LEU A 154 5.65 -5.50 10.86
CA LEU A 154 7.08 -5.12 10.99
C LEU A 154 7.49 -5.25 12.45
N CYS A 155 8.52 -6.04 12.72
CA CYS A 155 9.14 -6.12 14.03
C CYS A 155 10.34 -5.15 14.09
N VAL A 156 10.38 -4.32 15.13
CA VAL A 156 11.50 -3.42 15.42
C VAL A 156 12.36 -4.09 16.47
N GLY A 157 13.64 -4.30 16.15
CA GLY A 157 14.60 -4.90 17.07
C GLY A 157 14.23 -6.31 17.56
N LYS A 158 14.45 -6.58 18.84
CA LYS A 158 14.23 -7.88 19.52
C LYS A 158 13.30 -7.77 20.71
N LYS A 159 12.61 -8.85 21.03
CA LYS A 159 11.81 -8.97 22.25
C LYS A 159 12.69 -9.48 23.40
N ASN A 160 13.06 -8.61 24.34
CA ASN A 160 13.86 -8.98 25.53
C ASN A 160 15.10 -9.83 25.18
N SER A 161 15.87 -9.46 24.18
CA SER A 161 17.03 -10.17 23.64
C SER A 161 16.74 -11.38 22.75
N ASP A 162 15.49 -11.85 22.69
CA ASP A 162 15.04 -12.94 21.81
C ASP A 162 14.41 -12.40 20.52
N ASP A 163 14.33 -13.24 19.49
CA ASP A 163 13.60 -12.92 18.27
C ASP A 163 12.08 -12.93 18.52
N PHE A 164 11.36 -12.09 17.79
CA PHE A 164 9.91 -12.16 17.78
C PHE A 164 9.43 -13.45 17.12
N THR A 165 8.35 -14.02 17.64
CA THR A 165 7.68 -15.18 17.02
C THR A 165 6.37 -14.71 16.40
N ILE A 166 6.29 -14.73 15.06
CA ILE A 166 5.10 -14.36 14.30
C ILE A 166 4.43 -15.62 13.77
N GLY A 167 3.15 -15.80 14.11
CA GLY A 167 2.32 -16.89 13.60
C GLY A 167 1.71 -16.55 12.25
N ILE A 168 1.71 -17.49 11.32
CA ILE A 168 0.97 -17.42 10.06
C ILE A 168 -0.27 -18.28 10.22
N THR A 169 -1.44 -17.66 10.24
CA THR A 169 -2.71 -18.34 10.46
C THR A 169 -3.10 -19.22 9.28
N ASP A 170 -3.63 -20.42 9.58
CA ASP A 170 -4.22 -21.30 8.57
C ASP A 170 -5.51 -20.66 8.01
N PRO A 171 -5.60 -20.39 6.70
CA PRO A 171 -6.83 -19.87 6.11
C PRO A 171 -8.05 -20.80 6.25
N LYS A 172 -7.83 -22.07 6.53
CA LYS A 172 -8.89 -23.11 6.71
C LYS A 172 -9.15 -23.47 8.17
N GLY A 173 -8.39 -22.91 9.10
CA GLY A 173 -8.46 -23.29 10.52
C GLY A 173 -8.24 -22.12 11.47
N SER A 174 -8.20 -22.43 12.76
CA SER A 174 -7.96 -21.45 13.84
C SER A 174 -6.54 -21.52 14.42
N SER A 175 -5.69 -22.39 13.88
CA SER A 175 -4.30 -22.58 14.33
C SER A 175 -3.31 -21.93 13.37
N ASP A 176 -2.07 -21.72 13.83
CA ASP A 176 -0.99 -21.29 12.96
C ASP A 176 -0.44 -22.49 12.17
N ILE A 177 -0.27 -22.33 10.85
CA ILE A 177 0.41 -23.31 9.99
C ILE A 177 1.93 -23.18 10.05
N LEU A 178 2.43 -22.01 10.45
CA LEU A 178 3.85 -21.70 10.51
C LEU A 178 4.11 -20.68 11.61
N LYS A 179 5.25 -20.82 12.30
CA LYS A 179 5.79 -19.81 13.22
C LYS A 179 7.17 -19.38 12.75
N LEU A 180 7.33 -18.09 12.50
CA LEU A 180 8.58 -17.48 12.07
C LEU A 180 9.25 -16.77 13.25
N LYS A 181 10.54 -17.03 13.45
CA LYS A 181 11.37 -16.21 14.34
C LYS A 181 12.03 -15.12 13.50
N ILE A 182 11.76 -13.88 13.85
CA ILE A 182 12.24 -12.72 13.10
C ILE A 182 12.75 -11.63 14.02
N ASN A 183 13.68 -10.86 13.51
CA ASN A 183 14.36 -9.77 14.19
C ASN A 183 14.58 -8.63 13.20
N ASP A 184 14.01 -7.48 13.52
CA ASP A 184 14.13 -6.27 12.68
C ASP A 184 13.71 -6.48 11.21
N GLN A 185 12.68 -7.28 10.99
CA GLN A 185 12.18 -7.70 9.68
C GLN A 185 10.66 -7.61 9.61
N SER A 186 10.14 -7.63 8.38
CA SER A 186 8.71 -7.67 8.09
C SER A 186 8.23 -9.07 7.75
N VAL A 187 7.00 -9.37 8.14
CA VAL A 187 6.23 -10.52 7.65
C VAL A 187 4.91 -9.99 7.08
N VAL A 188 4.72 -10.21 5.80
CA VAL A 188 3.52 -9.75 5.09
C VAL A 188 2.84 -10.94 4.47
N THR A 189 1.55 -11.12 4.78
CA THR A 189 0.75 -12.21 4.25
C THR A 189 -0.35 -11.67 3.34
N SER A 190 -0.56 -12.34 2.23
CA SER A 190 -1.67 -12.09 1.31
C SER A 190 -2.47 -13.37 1.15
N GLY A 191 -3.81 -13.25 1.10
CA GLY A 191 -4.68 -14.39 0.96
C GLY A 191 -6.03 -14.01 0.36
N ILE A 192 -6.68 -14.95 -0.29
CA ILE A 192 -7.98 -14.79 -0.96
C ILE A 192 -9.16 -15.11 -0.05
N TYR A 193 -8.94 -15.53 1.18
CA TYR A 193 -9.97 -16.07 2.08
C TYR A 193 -10.72 -15.02 2.92
N GLN A 194 -10.21 -13.78 2.99
CA GLN A 194 -10.85 -12.69 3.76
C GLN A 194 -11.70 -11.75 2.91
N ARG A 195 -11.41 -11.65 1.62
CA ARG A 195 -12.13 -10.79 0.68
C ARG A 195 -12.31 -11.54 -0.63
N TYR A 196 -13.40 -12.25 -0.73
CA TYR A 196 -13.80 -12.96 -1.94
C TYR A 196 -15.32 -12.99 -2.03
N PHE A 197 -15.84 -13.27 -3.18
CA PHE A 197 -17.24 -13.59 -3.44
C PHE A 197 -17.29 -14.71 -4.48
N GLU A 198 -18.34 -15.52 -4.41
CA GLU A 198 -18.61 -16.64 -5.30
C GLU A 198 -19.67 -16.28 -6.35
#